data_5bbf1f283d3dbcfc024ac26b48ccecb3
#
_entry.id   5bbf1f283d3dbcfc024ac26b48ccecb3
#
_cell.length_a   1.000
_cell.length_b   1.000
_cell.length_c   1.000
_cell.angle_alpha   90.00
_cell.angle_beta   90.00
_cell.angle_gamma   90.00
#
_symmetry.space_group_name_H-M   'P 1'
#
loop_
_entity.id
_entity.type
_entity.pdbx_description
1 polymer ?
#
loop_
_entity_poly.entity_id
_entity_poly.type
_entity_poly.pdbx_seq_one_letter_code
_entity_poly.pdbx_strand_id
1 'polypeptide(L)'
;RDDVESRGLGDVYKRQALLYNTLDGKYIKTCNLKIIQILKEILCEKNCGVVLLPQHIYDDIEIKTFINELQSKFMGDIIEVSLSEGKPVQILPYLNYKDLHKNKHQFSSLENLLQTLCEITIYLDNTVNIKTLIEYLRSFSLNLTYNIIGDWKDIPHGSLLIDYLGQMSYSNYIQCSYTHIPLLESSLKKNFSYQVYVSLPVDHSLMNNTCIFLDQQKIPFQYIFQVTSLEDCNEAVTLIEKYDIDKYQLRPLYTKDNISFLAKNTFLTEEDILSTKISMKDIFRKHIINKDNFGKLFILSNGDIYANILHKKLGNIKTDSIYQIVKKEIEIGESWLRIRNQKPCCDCLYQYICPSPSDLDLMIGQLNLCTVNNK
;
A
#
# COMPACT_ATOMS: atom_id res chain seq x y z
N ARG A 1 -28.05 2.01 -1.91
CA ARG A 1 -28.31 2.48 -3.30
C ARG A 1 -27.07 3.00 -4.01
N ASP A 2 -26.03 3.39 -3.29
CA ASP A 2 -24.87 4.10 -3.83
C ASP A 2 -23.61 3.24 -4.01
N ASP A 3 -23.73 1.92 -3.83
CA ASP A 3 -22.57 1.06 -3.60
C ASP A 3 -22.28 0.04 -4.70
N VAL A 4 -23.04 0.09 -5.80
CA VAL A 4 -22.75 -0.75 -6.96
C VAL A 4 -21.78 -0.02 -7.89
N GLU A 5 -20.53 0.05 -7.49
CA GLU A 5 -19.49 0.51 -8.39
C GLU A 5 -18.89 -0.66 -9.16
N SER A 6 -19.46 -0.90 -10.30
CA SER A 6 -18.94 -1.77 -11.35
C SER A 6 -17.76 -1.14 -12.09
N ARG A 7 -16.74 -0.65 -11.40
CA ARG A 7 -15.55 -0.05 -12.03
C ARG A 7 -14.46 -1.04 -12.40
N GLY A 8 -14.78 -2.31 -12.46
CA GLY A 8 -13.93 -3.32 -13.05
C GLY A 8 -14.20 -3.59 -14.52
N LEU A 9 -15.00 -2.76 -15.22
CA LEU A 9 -15.18 -2.87 -16.65
C LEU A 9 -13.96 -2.29 -17.34
N GLY A 10 -12.96 -3.13 -17.52
CA GLY A 10 -11.86 -2.85 -18.42
C GLY A 10 -12.37 -2.75 -19.87
N ASP A 11 -11.55 -2.13 -20.69
CA ASP A 11 -11.78 -1.82 -22.11
C ASP A 11 -12.55 -2.86 -22.94
N VAL A 12 -13.10 -2.36 -24.04
CA VAL A 12 -13.91 -3.05 -25.05
C VAL A 12 -13.34 -4.39 -25.55
N TYR A 13 -12.07 -4.65 -25.30
CA TYR A 13 -11.38 -5.91 -25.66
C TYR A 13 -11.51 -7.03 -24.65
N LYS A 14 -12.06 -6.76 -23.46
CA LYS A 14 -12.20 -7.79 -22.43
C LYS A 14 -13.58 -8.47 -22.52
N ARG A 15 -13.54 -9.78 -22.67
CA ARG A 15 -14.74 -10.62 -22.67
C ARG A 15 -15.19 -10.98 -21.24
N GLN A 16 -14.84 -10.15 -20.27
CA GLN A 16 -15.15 -10.41 -18.86
C GLN A 16 -15.51 -9.11 -18.15
N ALA A 17 -16.39 -9.22 -17.15
CA ALA A 17 -16.70 -8.11 -16.22
C ALA A 17 -16.69 -8.63 -14.79
N LEU A 18 -16.26 -7.76 -13.88
CA LEU A 18 -16.30 -7.98 -12.44
C LEU A 18 -17.11 -6.86 -11.79
N LEU A 19 -18.15 -7.24 -11.06
CA LEU A 19 -18.85 -6.36 -10.14
C LEU A 19 -18.35 -6.66 -8.73
N TYR A 20 -18.04 -5.63 -7.98
CA TYR A 20 -17.53 -5.77 -6.63
C TYR A 20 -18.29 -4.86 -5.67
N ASN A 21 -18.85 -5.45 -4.61
CA ASN A 21 -19.53 -4.71 -3.55
C ASN A 21 -18.53 -4.27 -2.49
N THR A 22 -18.30 -2.96 -2.38
CA THR A 22 -17.33 -2.39 -1.43
C THR A 22 -17.80 -2.45 0.03
N LEU A 23 -19.09 -2.72 0.28
CA LEU A 23 -19.65 -2.82 1.63
C LEU A 23 -19.34 -4.16 2.30
N ASP A 24 -19.46 -5.26 1.57
CA ASP A 24 -19.32 -6.60 2.12
C ASP A 24 -18.26 -7.48 1.44
N GLY A 25 -17.65 -6.99 0.35
CA GLY A 25 -16.62 -7.71 -0.42
C GLY A 25 -17.19 -8.79 -1.36
N LYS A 26 -18.52 -8.93 -1.48
CA LYS A 26 -19.10 -9.85 -2.46
C LYS A 26 -18.81 -9.41 -3.87
N TYR A 27 -18.74 -10.35 -4.78
CA TYR A 27 -18.48 -10.05 -6.19
C TYR A 27 -19.28 -10.98 -7.12
N ILE A 28 -19.43 -10.53 -8.36
CA ILE A 28 -19.98 -11.30 -9.48
C ILE A 28 -19.02 -11.16 -10.65
N LYS A 29 -18.63 -12.30 -11.23
CA LYS A 29 -17.78 -12.36 -12.42
C LYS A 29 -18.58 -12.97 -13.57
N THR A 30 -18.54 -12.33 -14.72
CA THR A 30 -19.26 -12.80 -15.90
C THR A 30 -18.43 -12.70 -17.17
N CYS A 31 -18.61 -13.68 -18.06
CA CYS A 31 -18.08 -13.68 -19.42
C CYS A 31 -19.21 -13.53 -20.46
N ASN A 32 -20.46 -13.40 -20.02
CA ASN A 32 -21.61 -13.29 -20.92
C ASN A 32 -21.62 -11.92 -21.58
N LEU A 33 -21.51 -11.90 -22.91
CA LEU A 33 -21.42 -10.66 -23.67
C LEU A 33 -22.70 -9.80 -23.60
N LYS A 34 -23.88 -10.42 -23.46
CA LYS A 34 -25.14 -9.67 -23.31
C LYS A 34 -25.15 -8.94 -21.96
N ILE A 35 -24.74 -9.62 -20.88
CA ILE A 35 -24.63 -9.02 -19.55
C ILE A 35 -23.57 -7.90 -19.55
N ILE A 36 -22.42 -8.14 -20.16
CA ILE A 36 -21.35 -7.14 -20.28
C ILE A 36 -21.85 -5.89 -21.02
N GLN A 37 -22.69 -6.06 -22.05
CA GLN A 37 -23.28 -4.93 -22.77
C GLN A 37 -24.22 -4.13 -21.88
N ILE A 38 -25.10 -4.78 -21.11
CA ILE A 38 -25.98 -4.12 -20.13
C ILE A 38 -25.15 -3.35 -19.09
N LEU A 39 -24.10 -3.97 -18.56
CA LEU A 39 -23.22 -3.32 -17.58
C LEU A 39 -22.52 -2.09 -18.15
N LYS A 40 -22.09 -2.12 -19.41
CA LYS A 40 -21.52 -0.95 -20.09
C LYS A 40 -22.53 0.19 -20.22
N GLU A 41 -23.79 -0.13 -20.47
CA GLU A 41 -24.86 0.88 -20.53
C GLU A 41 -25.14 1.47 -19.14
N ILE A 42 -25.19 0.63 -18.09
CA ILE A 42 -25.35 1.09 -16.70
C ILE A 42 -24.21 2.04 -16.32
N LEU A 43 -22.98 1.75 -16.71
CA LEU A 43 -21.80 2.58 -16.40
C LEU A 43 -21.69 3.84 -17.26
N CYS A 44 -22.48 3.96 -18.30
CA CYS A 44 -22.49 5.19 -19.08
C CYS A 44 -22.95 6.36 -18.19
N GLU A 45 -22.13 7.39 -18.06
CA GLU A 45 -22.35 8.54 -17.16
C GLU A 45 -23.76 9.14 -17.29
N LYS A 46 -24.28 9.27 -18.52
CA LYS A 46 -25.63 9.75 -18.80
C LYS A 46 -26.75 8.86 -18.23
N ASN A 47 -26.46 7.60 -17.91
CA ASN A 47 -27.43 6.64 -17.43
C ASN A 47 -27.56 6.61 -15.91
N CYS A 48 -26.64 7.25 -15.17
CA CYS A 48 -26.69 7.36 -13.71
C CYS A 48 -26.86 6.01 -13.00
N GLY A 49 -26.25 4.93 -13.51
CA GLY A 49 -26.37 3.58 -12.92
C GLY A 49 -27.70 2.86 -13.21
N VAL A 50 -28.56 3.42 -14.09
CA VAL A 50 -29.88 2.84 -14.41
C VAL A 50 -29.99 2.61 -15.91
N VAL A 51 -30.56 1.47 -16.30
CA VAL A 51 -30.83 1.12 -17.70
C VAL A 51 -32.26 0.61 -17.83
N LEU A 52 -32.91 0.95 -18.95
CA LEU A 52 -34.21 0.38 -19.30
C LEU A 52 -34.01 -0.96 -19.98
N LEU A 53 -34.60 -2.01 -19.41
CA LEU A 53 -34.57 -3.35 -19.99
C LEU A 53 -35.92 -3.62 -20.67
N PRO A 54 -35.97 -3.76 -22.00
CA PRO A 54 -37.16 -4.26 -22.69
C PRO A 54 -37.55 -5.66 -22.20
N GLN A 55 -38.85 -5.97 -22.21
CA GLN A 55 -39.39 -7.24 -21.70
C GLN A 55 -38.69 -8.46 -22.34
N HIS A 56 -38.47 -8.43 -23.65
CA HIS A 56 -37.84 -9.54 -24.37
C HIS A 56 -36.36 -9.77 -23.97
N ILE A 57 -35.65 -8.72 -23.45
CA ILE A 57 -34.31 -8.85 -22.90
C ILE A 57 -34.37 -9.40 -21.48
N TYR A 58 -35.33 -8.92 -20.68
CA TYR A 58 -35.53 -9.42 -19.32
C TYR A 58 -35.93 -10.90 -19.28
N ASP A 59 -36.70 -11.37 -20.28
CA ASP A 59 -37.12 -12.78 -20.37
C ASP A 59 -35.98 -13.73 -20.78
N ASP A 60 -34.82 -13.23 -21.18
CA ASP A 60 -33.63 -14.05 -21.40
C ASP A 60 -33.19 -14.68 -20.06
N ILE A 61 -33.09 -16.01 -20.05
CA ILE A 61 -32.84 -16.79 -18.83
C ILE A 61 -31.48 -16.45 -18.18
N GLU A 62 -30.46 -16.13 -18.99
CA GLU A 62 -29.13 -15.78 -18.50
C GLU A 62 -29.15 -14.41 -17.82
N ILE A 63 -29.85 -13.44 -18.42
CA ILE A 63 -30.03 -12.09 -17.87
C ILE A 63 -30.86 -12.15 -16.58
N LYS A 64 -31.94 -12.93 -16.58
CA LYS A 64 -32.76 -13.10 -15.38
C LYS A 64 -31.99 -13.75 -14.23
N THR A 65 -31.20 -14.76 -14.52
CA THR A 65 -30.32 -15.39 -13.53
C THR A 65 -29.32 -14.41 -12.96
N PHE A 66 -28.69 -13.61 -13.81
CA PHE A 66 -27.77 -12.57 -13.39
C PHE A 66 -28.42 -11.49 -12.52
N ILE A 67 -29.65 -11.04 -12.88
CA ILE A 67 -30.40 -10.07 -12.07
C ILE A 67 -30.74 -10.66 -10.69
N ASN A 68 -31.16 -11.91 -10.63
CA ASN A 68 -31.43 -12.60 -9.36
C ASN A 68 -30.15 -12.68 -8.50
N GLU A 69 -28.99 -12.92 -9.11
CA GLU A 69 -27.73 -12.92 -8.41
C GLU A 69 -27.35 -11.52 -7.89
N LEU A 70 -27.56 -10.47 -8.68
CA LEU A 70 -27.39 -9.07 -8.25
C LEU A 70 -28.22 -8.75 -7.02
N GLN A 71 -29.51 -9.10 -7.06
CA GLN A 71 -30.45 -8.89 -5.95
C GLN A 71 -30.02 -9.66 -4.70
N SER A 72 -29.66 -10.94 -4.85
CA SER A 72 -29.23 -11.79 -3.73
C SER A 72 -27.97 -11.26 -3.02
N LYS A 73 -27.11 -10.53 -3.73
CA LYS A 73 -25.87 -9.94 -3.22
C LYS A 73 -26.02 -8.45 -2.89
N PHE A 74 -27.21 -7.88 -3.00
CA PHE A 74 -27.48 -6.45 -2.77
C PHE A 74 -26.65 -5.52 -3.66
N MET A 75 -26.38 -5.93 -4.90
CA MET A 75 -25.58 -5.18 -5.87
C MET A 75 -26.42 -4.44 -6.91
N GLY A 76 -27.71 -4.67 -6.96
CA GLY A 76 -28.64 -4.01 -7.87
C GLY A 76 -30.03 -4.57 -7.69
N ASP A 77 -30.98 -3.87 -8.29
CA ASP A 77 -32.41 -4.26 -8.25
C ASP A 77 -33.08 -3.97 -9.58
N ILE A 78 -34.27 -4.51 -9.77
CA ILE A 78 -35.16 -4.23 -10.90
C ILE A 78 -36.51 -3.74 -10.38
N ILE A 79 -36.98 -2.66 -10.97
CA ILE A 79 -38.30 -2.08 -10.64
C ILE A 79 -39.11 -1.85 -11.92
N GLU A 80 -40.40 -1.91 -11.82
CA GLU A 80 -41.29 -1.52 -12.93
C GLU A 80 -41.13 -0.03 -13.24
N VAL A 81 -41.16 0.34 -14.51
CA VAL A 81 -41.04 1.74 -14.94
C VAL A 81 -42.12 2.63 -14.33
N SER A 82 -43.34 2.11 -14.12
CA SER A 82 -44.44 2.78 -13.45
C SER A 82 -44.14 3.21 -12.01
N LEU A 83 -43.19 2.53 -11.35
CA LEU A 83 -42.79 2.82 -9.99
C LEU A 83 -41.51 3.69 -9.92
N SER A 84 -40.98 4.10 -11.08
CA SER A 84 -39.79 4.92 -11.17
C SER A 84 -40.10 6.38 -11.23
N GLU A 85 -39.58 7.18 -10.31
CA GLU A 85 -39.68 8.65 -10.31
C GLU A 85 -38.62 9.31 -11.23
N GLY A 86 -37.98 8.54 -12.10
CA GLY A 86 -36.94 8.99 -13.01
C GLY A 86 -35.53 8.45 -12.61
N LYS A 87 -34.52 8.99 -13.28
CA LYS A 87 -33.12 8.57 -12.98
C LYS A 87 -32.64 9.19 -11.66
N PRO A 88 -32.02 8.42 -10.77
CA PRO A 88 -31.42 8.95 -9.56
C PRO A 88 -30.27 9.91 -9.89
N VAL A 89 -30.09 10.92 -9.03
CA VAL A 89 -28.90 11.77 -9.11
C VAL A 89 -27.71 10.94 -8.67
N GLN A 90 -26.79 10.70 -9.59
CA GLN A 90 -25.55 10.01 -9.27
C GLN A 90 -24.53 11.03 -8.77
N ILE A 91 -24.18 10.95 -7.49
CA ILE A 91 -23.08 11.72 -6.93
C ILE A 91 -21.79 10.94 -7.27
N LEU A 92 -21.21 11.25 -8.43
CA LEU A 92 -19.89 10.72 -8.76
C LEU A 92 -18.84 11.49 -7.93
N PRO A 93 -17.83 10.82 -7.42
CA PRO A 93 -16.70 11.52 -6.81
C PRO A 93 -16.10 12.47 -7.83
N TYR A 94 -15.81 13.69 -7.40
CA TYR A 94 -15.33 14.80 -8.23
C TYR A 94 -14.00 14.54 -8.96
N LEU A 95 -13.37 13.42 -8.73
CA LEU A 95 -12.06 13.09 -9.27
C LEU A 95 -12.20 12.37 -10.62
N ASN A 96 -11.71 13.00 -11.69
CA ASN A 96 -11.54 12.33 -12.98
C ASN A 96 -10.29 11.44 -12.92
N TYR A 97 -10.49 10.18 -12.52
CA TYR A 97 -9.42 9.19 -12.31
C TYR A 97 -8.66 8.81 -13.59
N LYS A 98 -9.20 9.13 -14.76
CA LYS A 98 -8.54 8.84 -16.04
C LYS A 98 -7.46 9.86 -16.41
N ASP A 99 -7.49 11.03 -15.80
CA ASP A 99 -6.58 12.14 -16.12
C ASP A 99 -5.55 12.36 -15.00
N LEU A 100 -4.45 11.63 -15.06
CA LEU A 100 -3.33 11.79 -14.14
C LEU A 100 -2.72 13.20 -14.17
N HIS A 101 -2.81 13.93 -15.29
CA HIS A 101 -2.30 15.30 -15.38
C HIS A 101 -3.16 16.27 -14.57
N LYS A 102 -4.49 16.16 -14.63
CA LYS A 102 -5.38 16.96 -13.77
C LYS A 102 -5.17 16.66 -12.29
N ASN A 103 -4.96 15.39 -11.95
CA ASN A 103 -4.72 14.99 -10.57
C ASN A 103 -3.37 15.51 -10.05
N LYS A 104 -2.31 15.52 -10.88
CA LYS A 104 -1.03 16.14 -10.51
C LYS A 104 -1.18 17.61 -10.12
N HIS A 105 -2.00 18.37 -10.85
CA HIS A 105 -2.26 19.79 -10.53
C HIS A 105 -2.99 19.98 -9.20
N GLN A 106 -3.86 19.05 -8.80
CA GLN A 106 -4.53 19.12 -7.49
C GLN A 106 -3.55 18.93 -6.32
N PHE A 107 -2.53 18.08 -6.49
CA PHE A 107 -1.48 17.88 -5.49
C PHE A 107 -0.43 19.00 -5.50
N SER A 108 -0.23 19.68 -6.63
CA SER A 108 0.81 20.71 -6.79
C SER A 108 0.36 22.10 -6.36
N SER A 109 -0.87 22.30 -5.85
CA SER A 109 -1.24 23.59 -5.27
C SER A 109 -0.38 23.89 -4.05
N LEU A 110 0.23 25.08 -4.03
CA LEU A 110 1.25 25.48 -3.06
C LEU A 110 0.81 25.35 -1.59
N GLU A 111 -0.46 25.59 -1.30
CA GLU A 111 -1.01 25.58 0.06
C GLU A 111 -1.12 24.17 0.67
N ASN A 112 -1.23 23.12 -0.16
CA ASN A 112 -1.46 21.76 0.28
C ASN A 112 -0.31 20.79 0.00
N LEU A 113 0.77 21.26 -0.63
CA LEU A 113 1.85 20.39 -1.10
C LEU A 113 2.48 19.55 0.02
N LEU A 114 2.82 20.18 1.14
CA LEU A 114 3.44 19.50 2.28
C LEU A 114 2.45 18.64 3.08
N GLN A 115 1.14 18.87 2.94
CA GLN A 115 0.12 18.03 3.60
C GLN A 115 0.06 16.61 2.99
N THR A 116 0.64 16.41 1.82
CA THR A 116 0.78 15.07 1.22
C THR A 116 1.83 14.22 1.92
N LEU A 117 2.81 14.84 2.58
CA LEU A 117 3.88 14.15 3.28
C LEU A 117 3.34 13.59 4.62
N CYS A 118 3.58 12.32 4.88
CA CYS A 118 3.12 11.65 6.10
C CYS A 118 4.23 10.90 6.84
N GLU A 119 5.28 10.48 6.16
CA GLU A 119 6.35 9.66 6.75
C GLU A 119 7.73 10.04 6.21
N ILE A 120 8.72 10.08 7.08
CA ILE A 120 10.13 10.19 6.72
C ILE A 120 10.90 9.04 7.35
N THR A 121 11.51 8.21 6.51
CA THR A 121 12.44 7.16 6.93
C THR A 121 13.86 7.70 6.87
N ILE A 122 14.60 7.60 7.96
CA ILE A 122 15.98 8.09 8.11
C ILE A 122 16.92 6.90 8.26
N TYR A 123 17.86 6.76 7.35
CA TYR A 123 18.92 5.77 7.44
C TYR A 123 20.12 6.38 8.15
N LEU A 124 20.59 5.71 9.19
CA LEU A 124 21.70 6.13 10.02
C LEU A 124 22.90 5.20 9.83
N ASP A 125 24.06 5.78 9.60
CA ASP A 125 25.36 5.12 9.68
C ASP A 125 26.43 6.13 10.14
N ASN A 126 27.68 5.71 10.19
CA ASN A 126 28.80 6.55 10.68
C ASN A 126 29.09 7.79 9.81
N THR A 127 28.46 7.93 8.66
CA THR A 127 28.66 9.10 7.75
C THR A 127 27.66 10.22 7.98
N VAL A 128 26.62 10.00 8.77
CA VAL A 128 25.54 10.95 8.98
C VAL A 128 25.99 12.16 9.79
N ASN A 129 25.63 13.37 9.33
CA ASN A 129 25.76 14.58 10.13
C ASN A 129 24.44 14.88 10.85
N ILE A 130 24.35 14.47 12.10
CA ILE A 130 23.13 14.61 12.91
C ILE A 130 22.70 16.07 13.07
N LYS A 131 23.64 17.01 13.23
CA LYS A 131 23.31 18.45 13.40
C LYS A 131 22.64 19.01 12.15
N THR A 132 23.22 18.76 10.98
CA THR A 132 22.64 19.18 9.69
C THR A 132 21.28 18.52 9.44
N LEU A 133 21.13 17.25 9.80
CA LEU A 133 19.86 16.53 9.70
C LEU A 133 18.78 17.18 10.59
N ILE A 134 19.08 17.45 11.86
CA ILE A 134 18.14 18.11 12.77
C ILE A 134 17.78 19.51 12.28
N GLU A 135 18.73 20.30 11.78
CA GLU A 135 18.47 21.61 11.19
C GLU A 135 17.53 21.50 9.99
N TYR A 136 17.74 20.52 9.12
CA TYR A 136 16.85 20.26 8.00
C TYR A 136 15.43 19.88 8.46
N LEU A 137 15.30 18.96 9.42
CA LEU A 137 13.99 18.54 9.96
C LEU A 137 13.26 19.72 10.66
N ARG A 138 13.99 20.64 11.29
CA ARG A 138 13.43 21.85 11.90
C ARG A 138 12.95 22.88 10.88
N SER A 139 13.44 22.83 9.65
CA SER A 139 13.06 23.80 8.60
C SER A 139 11.60 23.65 8.14
N PHE A 140 10.95 22.58 8.54
CA PHE A 140 9.52 22.34 8.28
C PHE A 140 8.85 21.79 9.54
N SER A 141 7.74 22.42 9.92
CA SER A 141 6.95 22.05 11.11
C SER A 141 5.76 21.21 10.67
N LEU A 142 5.98 19.92 10.45
CA LEU A 142 4.96 18.98 9.99
C LEU A 142 4.73 17.87 11.01
N ASN A 143 3.50 17.44 11.07
CA ASN A 143 3.08 16.30 11.89
C ASN A 143 3.35 14.99 11.14
N LEU A 144 4.56 14.48 11.23
CA LEU A 144 5.03 13.31 10.48
C LEU A 144 5.32 12.12 11.40
N THR A 145 5.20 10.94 10.82
CA THR A 145 5.78 9.72 11.39
C THR A 145 7.25 9.63 10.97
N TYR A 146 8.14 9.41 11.93
CA TYR A 146 9.55 9.17 11.65
C TYR A 146 9.89 7.70 11.87
N ASN A 147 10.57 7.12 10.89
CA ASN A 147 11.06 5.75 10.92
C ASN A 147 12.59 5.78 10.86
N ILE A 148 13.26 5.32 11.91
CA ILE A 148 14.72 5.38 12.02
C ILE A 148 15.27 3.98 11.79
N ILE A 149 16.19 3.85 10.85
CA ILE A 149 16.85 2.59 10.50
C ILE A 149 18.34 2.74 10.74
N GLY A 150 18.91 1.86 11.55
CA GLY A 150 20.33 1.84 11.88
C GLY A 150 20.63 2.03 13.35
N ASP A 151 21.91 1.88 13.70
CA ASP A 151 22.38 1.93 15.08
C ASP A 151 22.77 3.37 15.47
N TRP A 152 21.82 4.08 16.05
CA TRP A 152 21.99 5.49 16.43
C TRP A 152 22.89 5.68 17.66
N LYS A 153 23.13 4.65 18.47
CA LYS A 153 23.89 4.72 19.71
C LYS A 153 25.37 5.00 19.46
N ASP A 154 25.90 4.37 18.44
CA ASP A 154 27.34 4.48 18.09
C ASP A 154 27.63 5.70 17.20
N ILE A 155 26.59 6.45 16.80
CA ILE A 155 26.74 7.62 15.95
C ILE A 155 26.98 8.86 16.80
N PRO A 156 27.99 9.70 16.48
CA PRO A 156 28.22 10.96 17.15
C PRO A 156 26.97 11.84 17.18
N HIS A 157 26.51 12.23 18.37
CA HIS A 157 25.28 12.99 18.57
C HIS A 157 23.98 12.28 18.20
N GLY A 158 23.96 10.94 17.99
CA GLY A 158 22.75 10.19 17.64
C GLY A 158 21.64 10.34 18.68
N SER A 159 21.97 10.39 19.97
CA SER A 159 21.01 10.65 21.05
C SER A 159 20.26 11.98 20.89
N LEU A 160 20.89 13.04 20.34
CA LEU A 160 20.23 14.32 20.10
C LEU A 160 19.10 14.20 19.05
N LEU A 161 19.29 13.35 18.04
CA LEU A 161 18.23 13.10 17.04
C LEU A 161 17.05 12.38 17.69
N ILE A 162 17.31 11.33 18.50
CA ILE A 162 16.27 10.58 19.20
C ILE A 162 15.53 11.48 20.20
N ASP A 163 16.22 12.32 20.94
CA ASP A 163 15.61 13.27 21.86
C ASP A 163 14.77 14.32 21.12
N TYR A 164 15.25 14.82 20.00
CA TYR A 164 14.51 15.76 19.15
C TYR A 164 13.21 15.14 18.60
N LEU A 165 13.30 13.95 18.00
CA LEU A 165 12.12 13.26 17.46
C LEU A 165 11.17 12.79 18.57
N GLY A 166 11.71 12.44 19.74
CA GLY A 166 10.93 12.04 20.90
C GLY A 166 10.10 13.16 21.54
N GLN A 167 10.39 14.41 21.26
CA GLN A 167 9.58 15.57 21.68
C GLN A 167 8.37 15.79 20.77
N MET A 168 8.33 15.16 19.61
CA MET A 168 7.23 15.27 18.67
C MET A 168 6.09 14.32 19.08
N SER A 169 4.84 14.77 18.96
CA SER A 169 3.64 14.09 19.48
C SER A 169 3.17 12.88 18.66
N TYR A 170 4.01 12.33 17.76
CA TYR A 170 3.62 11.30 16.80
C TYR A 170 4.28 9.96 17.08
N SER A 171 3.67 8.90 16.51
CA SER A 171 4.22 7.55 16.56
C SER A 171 5.52 7.48 15.75
N ASN A 172 6.63 7.37 16.44
CA ASN A 172 7.94 7.18 15.82
C ASN A 172 8.35 5.71 15.93
N TYR A 173 9.08 5.23 14.93
CA TYR A 173 9.56 3.85 14.88
C TYR A 173 11.08 3.81 14.84
N ILE A 174 11.65 2.83 15.53
CA ILE A 174 13.07 2.51 15.43
C ILE A 174 13.18 1.07 14.93
N GLN A 175 13.91 0.89 13.84
CA GLN A 175 14.20 -0.42 13.26
C GLN A 175 15.64 -0.81 13.62
N CYS A 176 15.80 -1.90 14.33
CA CYS A 176 17.10 -2.39 14.76
C CYS A 176 17.17 -3.92 14.75
N SER A 177 18.38 -4.46 14.63
CA SER A 177 18.60 -5.90 14.75
C SER A 177 18.30 -6.39 16.16
N TYR A 178 17.80 -7.63 16.28
CA TYR A 178 17.64 -8.29 17.57
C TYR A 178 18.96 -8.36 18.36
N THR A 179 20.09 -8.45 17.66
CA THR A 179 21.43 -8.50 18.28
C THR A 179 21.83 -7.19 18.96
N HIS A 180 21.26 -6.06 18.52
CA HIS A 180 21.59 -4.73 19.03
C HIS A 180 20.64 -4.27 20.17
N ILE A 181 19.46 -4.86 20.28
CA ILE A 181 18.46 -4.47 21.30
C ILE A 181 19.01 -4.46 22.72
N PRO A 182 19.70 -5.50 23.21
CA PRO A 182 20.23 -5.48 24.59
C PRO A 182 21.29 -4.38 24.80
N LEU A 183 21.99 -3.97 23.77
CA LEU A 183 22.98 -2.88 23.84
C LEU A 183 22.32 -1.50 24.03
N LEU A 184 21.04 -1.36 23.73
CA LEU A 184 20.28 -0.10 23.84
C LEU A 184 19.67 0.12 25.24
N GLU A 185 19.90 -0.77 26.22
CA GLU A 185 19.21 -0.82 27.50
C GLU A 185 18.96 0.54 28.18
N SER A 186 20.00 1.34 28.35
CA SER A 186 19.91 2.67 28.97
C SER A 186 19.34 3.77 28.07
N SER A 187 19.12 3.46 26.79
CA SER A 187 18.82 4.45 25.74
C SER A 187 17.45 4.27 25.13
N LEU A 188 16.71 3.22 25.50
CA LEU A 188 15.36 2.99 25.01
C LEU A 188 14.40 4.09 25.44
N LYS A 189 13.60 4.58 24.51
CA LYS A 189 12.61 5.63 24.72
C LYS A 189 11.21 5.06 24.63
N LYS A 190 10.36 5.30 25.64
CA LYS A 190 8.99 4.78 25.72
C LYS A 190 8.01 5.37 24.69
N ASN A 191 8.36 6.48 24.09
CA ASN A 191 7.58 7.16 23.05
C ASN A 191 7.93 6.72 21.63
N PHE A 192 8.74 5.66 21.49
CA PHE A 192 9.01 4.99 20.22
C PHE A 192 8.46 3.57 20.21
N SER A 193 8.07 3.10 19.04
CA SER A 193 7.78 1.68 18.78
C SER A 193 8.98 1.03 18.10
N TYR A 194 9.33 -0.18 18.50
CA TYR A 194 10.53 -0.86 18.01
C TYR A 194 10.16 -1.97 17.03
N GLN A 195 10.78 -1.95 15.86
CA GLN A 195 10.73 -3.04 14.88
C GLN A 195 12.04 -3.82 14.96
N VAL A 196 11.96 -5.01 15.52
CA VAL A 196 13.12 -5.86 15.80
C VAL A 196 13.33 -6.82 14.66
N TYR A 197 14.34 -6.56 13.84
CA TYR A 197 14.68 -7.42 12.71
C TYR A 197 15.43 -8.65 13.16
N VAL A 198 14.93 -9.81 12.73
CA VAL A 198 15.52 -11.12 12.96
C VAL A 198 15.95 -11.71 11.62
N SER A 199 17.26 -11.76 11.41
CA SER A 199 17.88 -12.47 10.28
C SER A 199 18.17 -13.90 10.68
N LEU A 200 17.91 -14.85 9.81
CA LEU A 200 18.12 -16.27 10.02
C LEU A 200 19.43 -16.75 9.38
N PRO A 201 20.11 -17.72 9.95
CA PRO A 201 19.84 -18.37 11.25
C PRO A 201 20.12 -17.46 12.44
N VAL A 202 19.47 -17.70 13.59
CA VAL A 202 19.65 -16.89 14.80
C VAL A 202 20.72 -17.42 15.72
N ASP A 203 21.36 -16.53 16.48
CA ASP A 203 22.06 -16.89 17.72
C ASP A 203 21.00 -17.03 18.83
N HIS A 204 20.77 -18.27 19.27
CA HIS A 204 19.75 -18.57 20.27
C HIS A 204 20.02 -17.93 21.64
N SER A 205 21.28 -17.71 22.00
CA SER A 205 21.61 -17.03 23.27
C SER A 205 21.24 -15.56 23.21
N LEU A 206 21.61 -14.90 22.13
CA LEU A 206 21.24 -13.49 21.90
C LEU A 206 19.73 -13.32 21.72
N MET A 207 19.06 -14.22 21.00
CA MET A 207 17.62 -14.16 20.84
C MET A 207 16.87 -14.29 22.17
N ASN A 208 17.27 -15.26 23.02
CA ASN A 208 16.71 -15.44 24.34
C ASN A 208 16.90 -14.19 25.21
N ASN A 209 18.11 -13.62 25.21
CA ASN A 209 18.38 -12.39 25.97
C ASN A 209 17.53 -11.22 25.47
N THR A 210 17.34 -11.10 24.17
CA THR A 210 16.49 -10.06 23.56
C THR A 210 15.03 -10.21 23.94
N CYS A 211 14.46 -11.42 23.93
CA CYS A 211 13.10 -11.68 24.35
C CYS A 211 12.90 -11.30 25.82
N ILE A 212 13.74 -11.81 26.74
CA ILE A 212 13.68 -11.49 28.17
C ILE A 212 13.79 -9.98 28.40
N PHE A 213 14.70 -9.33 27.70
CA PHE A 213 14.92 -7.89 27.83
C PHE A 213 13.68 -7.08 27.39
N LEU A 214 13.11 -7.37 26.23
CA LEU A 214 11.95 -6.65 25.71
C LEU A 214 10.71 -6.84 26.59
N ASP A 215 10.47 -8.03 27.10
CA ASP A 215 9.36 -8.30 28.01
C ASP A 215 9.45 -7.48 29.30
N GLN A 216 10.67 -7.26 29.81
CA GLN A 216 10.91 -6.45 31.00
C GLN A 216 10.69 -4.95 30.78
N GLN A 217 10.96 -4.43 29.57
CA GLN A 217 10.96 -2.98 29.30
C GLN A 217 9.57 -2.37 29.16
N LYS A 218 8.52 -3.15 28.88
CA LYS A 218 7.12 -2.68 28.66
C LYS A 218 7.03 -1.57 27.60
N ILE A 219 7.83 -1.68 26.53
CA ILE A 219 7.81 -0.80 25.37
C ILE A 219 7.05 -1.46 24.23
N PRO A 220 6.41 -0.71 23.32
CA PRO A 220 5.79 -1.30 22.13
C PRO A 220 6.85 -1.80 21.16
N PHE A 221 6.80 -3.09 20.81
CA PHE A 221 7.69 -3.68 19.82
C PHE A 221 6.98 -4.73 18.97
N GLN A 222 7.60 -5.04 17.81
CA GLN A 222 7.19 -6.11 16.89
C GLN A 222 8.43 -6.76 16.30
N TYR A 223 8.45 -8.09 16.25
CA TYR A 223 9.49 -8.82 15.53
C TYR A 223 9.22 -8.88 14.03
N ILE A 224 10.28 -8.73 13.22
CA ILE A 224 10.22 -8.84 11.77
C ILE A 224 11.24 -9.91 11.35
N PHE A 225 10.74 -11.11 11.09
CA PHE A 225 11.57 -12.21 10.59
C PHE A 225 11.77 -12.05 9.08
N GLN A 226 13.03 -11.93 8.68
CA GLN A 226 13.42 -11.86 7.28
C GLN A 226 13.59 -13.28 6.75
N VAL A 227 12.80 -13.64 5.73
CA VAL A 227 12.77 -15.00 5.18
C VAL A 227 13.11 -15.00 3.70
N THR A 228 13.98 -15.91 3.28
CA THR A 228 14.44 -16.05 1.89
C THR A 228 14.07 -17.42 1.30
N SER A 229 13.67 -18.36 2.13
CA SER A 229 13.36 -19.75 1.79
C SER A 229 12.21 -20.31 2.63
N LEU A 230 11.77 -21.52 2.31
CA LEU A 230 10.80 -22.25 3.12
C LEU A 230 11.42 -22.71 4.45
N GLU A 231 12.71 -23.04 4.43
CA GLU A 231 13.48 -23.40 5.61
C GLU A 231 13.50 -22.24 6.61
N ASP A 232 13.76 -21.02 6.15
CA ASP A 232 13.68 -19.81 6.98
C ASP A 232 12.28 -19.60 7.57
N CYS A 233 11.22 -19.84 6.78
CA CYS A 233 9.86 -19.75 7.28
C CYS A 233 9.60 -20.74 8.41
N ASN A 234 10.04 -21.99 8.26
CA ASN A 234 9.88 -23.03 9.28
C ASN A 234 10.70 -22.72 10.55
N GLU A 235 11.92 -22.23 10.38
CA GLU A 235 12.76 -21.78 11.50
C GLU A 235 12.10 -20.61 12.24
N ALA A 236 11.59 -19.61 11.51
CA ALA A 236 10.87 -18.48 12.11
C ALA A 236 9.65 -18.93 12.91
N VAL A 237 8.83 -19.85 12.38
CA VAL A 237 7.67 -20.41 13.11
C VAL A 237 8.12 -21.13 14.37
N THR A 238 9.18 -21.94 14.30
CA THR A 238 9.75 -22.63 15.47
C THR A 238 10.22 -21.64 16.55
N LEU A 239 10.85 -20.53 16.14
CA LEU A 239 11.27 -19.48 17.08
C LEU A 239 10.09 -18.74 17.71
N ILE A 240 9.06 -18.44 16.91
CA ILE A 240 7.84 -17.79 17.38
C ILE A 240 7.16 -18.64 18.47
N GLU A 241 7.01 -19.94 18.22
CA GLU A 241 6.44 -20.89 19.19
C GLU A 241 7.34 -21.06 20.41
N LYS A 242 8.65 -21.22 20.21
CA LYS A 242 9.63 -21.43 21.30
C LYS A 242 9.72 -20.27 22.27
N TYR A 243 9.63 -19.04 21.79
CA TYR A 243 9.78 -17.83 22.60
C TYR A 243 8.45 -17.12 22.88
N ASP A 244 7.32 -17.75 22.56
CA ASP A 244 5.94 -17.23 22.77
C ASP A 244 5.75 -15.79 22.22
N ILE A 245 6.12 -15.61 20.94
CA ILE A 245 6.12 -14.29 20.30
C ILE A 245 4.76 -13.96 19.71
N ASP A 246 4.01 -13.07 20.35
CA ASP A 246 2.66 -12.65 19.92
C ASP A 246 2.67 -11.67 18.73
N LYS A 247 3.66 -10.77 18.68
CA LYS A 247 3.70 -9.67 17.71
C LYS A 247 4.84 -9.87 16.72
N TYR A 248 4.53 -10.44 15.58
CA TYR A 248 5.52 -10.71 14.55
C TYR A 248 5.00 -10.43 13.14
N GLN A 249 5.94 -10.34 12.22
CA GLN A 249 5.70 -10.32 10.77
C GLN A 249 6.78 -11.16 10.08
N LEU A 250 6.38 -12.03 9.16
CA LEU A 250 7.31 -12.65 8.21
C LEU A 250 7.47 -11.70 7.03
N ARG A 251 8.71 -11.32 6.71
CA ARG A 251 9.03 -10.43 5.59
C ARG A 251 9.87 -11.16 4.57
N PRO A 252 9.29 -11.59 3.44
CA PRO A 252 10.04 -12.19 2.36
C PRO A 252 11.05 -11.20 1.77
N LEU A 253 12.29 -11.66 1.56
CA LEU A 253 13.36 -10.90 0.92
C LEU A 253 13.70 -11.51 -0.42
N TYR A 254 13.92 -10.68 -1.44
CA TYR A 254 14.39 -11.10 -2.74
C TYR A 254 15.93 -11.14 -2.76
N THR A 255 16.50 -12.30 -3.10
CA THR A 255 17.96 -12.55 -3.13
C THR A 255 18.49 -12.79 -4.54
N LYS A 256 17.70 -12.53 -5.60
CA LYS A 256 17.93 -12.89 -7.02
C LYS A 256 17.76 -14.38 -7.32
N ASP A 257 18.15 -15.26 -6.42
CA ASP A 257 18.13 -16.71 -6.63
C ASP A 257 16.86 -17.39 -6.12
N ASN A 258 16.04 -16.69 -5.30
CA ASN A 258 14.87 -17.25 -4.64
C ASN A 258 13.52 -16.91 -5.29
N ILE A 259 13.51 -16.59 -6.58
CA ILE A 259 12.28 -16.20 -7.30
C ILE A 259 11.21 -17.30 -7.24
N SER A 260 11.58 -18.58 -7.28
CA SER A 260 10.66 -19.70 -7.18
C SER A 260 9.95 -19.78 -5.81
N PHE A 261 10.69 -19.49 -4.74
CA PHE A 261 10.12 -19.37 -3.39
C PHE A 261 9.11 -18.22 -3.32
N LEU A 262 9.49 -17.04 -3.81
CA LEU A 262 8.61 -15.86 -3.83
C LEU A 262 7.37 -16.11 -4.69
N ALA A 263 7.53 -16.68 -5.88
CA ALA A 263 6.41 -16.97 -6.77
C ALA A 263 5.36 -17.90 -6.14
N LYS A 264 5.82 -18.86 -5.33
CA LYS A 264 4.93 -19.82 -4.66
C LYS A 264 4.26 -19.24 -3.40
N ASN A 265 4.95 -18.33 -2.67
CA ASN A 265 4.53 -17.94 -1.31
C ASN A 265 4.12 -16.47 -1.19
N THR A 266 4.43 -15.62 -2.21
CA THR A 266 4.15 -14.19 -2.14
C THR A 266 3.38 -13.65 -3.34
N PHE A 267 3.38 -14.37 -4.48
CA PHE A 267 2.61 -13.91 -5.63
C PHE A 267 1.12 -14.12 -5.39
N LEU A 268 0.37 -13.07 -5.68
CA LEU A 268 -1.07 -13.05 -5.43
C LEU A 268 -1.81 -14.01 -6.36
N THR A 269 -2.65 -14.83 -5.78
CA THR A 269 -3.67 -15.60 -6.51
C THR A 269 -4.94 -14.78 -6.70
N GLU A 270 -5.86 -15.25 -7.53
CA GLU A 270 -7.19 -14.65 -7.66
C GLU A 270 -7.93 -14.63 -6.31
N GLU A 271 -7.80 -15.72 -5.55
CA GLU A 271 -8.40 -15.86 -4.23
C GLU A 271 -7.84 -14.84 -3.23
N ASP A 272 -6.53 -14.63 -3.20
CA ASP A 272 -5.90 -13.61 -2.34
C ASP A 272 -6.42 -12.20 -2.63
N ILE A 273 -6.57 -11.87 -3.93
CA ILE A 273 -7.07 -10.56 -4.35
C ILE A 273 -8.52 -10.35 -3.93
N LEU A 274 -9.35 -11.38 -4.06
CA LEU A 274 -10.79 -11.32 -3.79
C LEU A 274 -11.14 -11.50 -2.31
N SER A 275 -10.28 -12.14 -1.52
CA SER A 275 -10.50 -12.36 -0.09
C SER A 275 -10.37 -11.07 0.74
N THR A 276 -9.64 -10.08 0.24
CA THR A 276 -9.45 -8.81 0.94
C THR A 276 -10.57 -7.84 0.62
N LYS A 277 -11.37 -7.50 1.64
CA LYS A 277 -12.39 -6.46 1.50
C LYS A 277 -11.74 -5.09 1.28
N ILE A 278 -12.14 -4.43 0.19
CA ILE A 278 -11.60 -3.14 -0.22
C ILE A 278 -12.71 -2.09 -0.19
N SER A 279 -12.43 -0.95 0.46
CA SER A 279 -13.35 0.18 0.48
C SER A 279 -13.34 0.93 -0.87
N MET A 280 -14.45 1.61 -1.18
CA MET A 280 -14.54 2.52 -2.31
C MET A 280 -13.41 3.56 -2.31
N LYS A 281 -13.10 4.13 -1.14
CA LYS A 281 -11.99 5.08 -0.97
C LYS A 281 -10.64 4.48 -1.38
N ASP A 282 -10.38 3.21 -1.07
CA ASP A 282 -9.13 2.56 -1.47
C ASP A 282 -9.08 2.26 -2.97
N ILE A 283 -10.22 1.89 -3.58
CA ILE A 283 -10.31 1.75 -5.04
C ILE A 283 -9.94 3.06 -5.71
N PHE A 284 -10.52 4.19 -5.27
CA PHE A 284 -10.21 5.51 -5.81
C PHE A 284 -8.75 5.91 -5.60
N ARG A 285 -8.19 5.65 -4.43
CA ARG A 285 -6.77 5.89 -4.18
C ARG A 285 -5.86 5.15 -5.14
N LYS A 286 -6.15 3.87 -5.41
CA LYS A 286 -5.36 3.03 -6.33
C LYS A 286 -5.41 3.49 -7.79
N HIS A 287 -6.42 4.27 -8.17
CA HIS A 287 -6.48 4.91 -9.48
C HIS A 287 -5.48 6.06 -9.64
N ILE A 288 -5.07 6.70 -8.55
CA ILE A 288 -4.34 7.97 -8.57
C ILE A 288 -2.95 7.84 -7.96
N ILE A 289 -2.82 7.11 -6.84
CA ILE A 289 -1.62 7.07 -6.02
C ILE A 289 -1.19 5.63 -5.72
N ASN A 290 0.09 5.47 -5.45
CA ASN A 290 0.60 4.27 -4.82
C ASN A 290 0.28 4.34 -3.32
N LYS A 291 -0.62 3.48 -2.84
CA LYS A 291 -1.09 3.51 -1.44
C LYS A 291 0.04 3.29 -0.44
N ASP A 292 1.06 2.52 -0.81
CA ASP A 292 2.14 2.10 0.09
C ASP A 292 3.29 3.11 0.13
N ASN A 293 3.50 3.87 -0.95
CA ASN A 293 4.61 4.81 -1.08
C ASN A 293 4.21 6.28 -1.02
N PHE A 294 2.92 6.61 -1.28
CA PHE A 294 2.48 8.00 -1.31
C PHE A 294 2.70 8.71 0.03
N GLY A 295 3.34 9.86 -0.03
CA GLY A 295 3.62 10.68 1.14
C GLY A 295 4.82 10.21 1.97
N LYS A 296 5.63 9.28 1.47
CA LYS A 296 6.84 8.79 2.14
C LYS A 296 8.10 9.33 1.49
N LEU A 297 9.08 9.69 2.31
CA LEU A 297 10.43 10.05 1.88
C LEU A 297 11.47 9.27 2.65
N PHE A 298 12.61 9.06 2.03
CA PHE A 298 13.76 8.37 2.60
C PHE A 298 14.96 9.33 2.58
N ILE A 299 15.59 9.53 3.72
CA ILE A 299 16.82 10.31 3.87
C ILE A 299 17.95 9.35 4.19
N LEU A 300 18.93 9.23 3.31
CA LEU A 300 20.09 8.40 3.54
C LEU A 300 21.11 9.15 4.42
N SER A 301 22.06 8.41 4.99
CA SER A 301 23.11 8.93 5.88
C SER A 301 23.95 10.04 5.25
N ASN A 302 24.19 10.01 3.93
CA ASN A 302 24.89 11.04 3.18
C ASN A 302 24.03 12.29 2.91
N GLY A 303 22.77 12.30 3.36
CA GLY A 303 21.80 13.37 3.17
C GLY A 303 20.99 13.31 1.88
N ASP A 304 21.17 12.30 1.05
CA ASP A 304 20.40 12.14 -0.18
C ASP A 304 18.94 11.75 0.13
N ILE A 305 18.00 12.34 -0.63
CA ILE A 305 16.56 12.17 -0.42
C ILE A 305 15.93 11.44 -1.61
N TYR A 306 15.09 10.46 -1.27
CA TYR A 306 14.34 9.63 -2.22
C TYR A 306 12.87 9.54 -1.81
N ALA A 307 11.96 9.39 -2.77
CA ALA A 307 10.59 8.93 -2.50
C ALA A 307 10.51 7.40 -2.43
N ASN A 308 11.48 6.72 -3.05
CA ASN A 308 11.74 5.29 -2.94
C ASN A 308 13.21 5.07 -3.27
N ILE A 309 13.93 4.32 -2.44
CA ILE A 309 15.37 4.09 -2.61
C ILE A 309 15.74 3.30 -3.90
N LEU A 310 14.76 2.64 -4.51
CA LEU A 310 14.91 1.93 -5.79
C LEU A 310 14.71 2.84 -7.01
N HIS A 311 14.33 4.09 -6.80
CA HIS A 311 14.15 5.08 -7.84
C HIS A 311 15.25 6.15 -7.82
N LYS A 312 15.14 7.14 -8.72
CA LYS A 312 16.11 8.22 -8.80
C LYS A 312 16.08 9.12 -7.57
N LYS A 313 17.26 9.62 -7.20
CA LYS A 313 17.42 10.63 -6.17
C LYS A 313 16.64 11.90 -6.49
N LEU A 314 15.90 12.40 -5.51
CA LEU A 314 15.15 13.66 -5.62
C LEU A 314 16.01 14.89 -5.32
N GLY A 315 16.90 14.80 -4.35
CA GLY A 315 17.80 15.89 -3.94
C GLY A 315 18.62 15.53 -2.71
N ASN A 316 19.11 16.55 -1.98
CA ASN A 316 19.92 16.36 -0.79
C ASN A 316 19.54 17.39 0.29
N ILE A 317 19.58 17.02 1.58
CA ILE A 317 19.24 17.90 2.71
C ILE A 317 20.07 19.19 2.78
N LYS A 318 21.26 19.25 2.15
CA LYS A 318 22.15 20.40 2.15
C LYS A 318 21.80 21.43 1.08
N THR A 319 21.13 21.00 0.01
CA THR A 319 20.92 21.84 -1.20
C THR A 319 19.46 22.11 -1.50
N ASP A 320 18.56 21.23 -1.07
CA ASP A 320 17.18 21.27 -1.47
C ASP A 320 16.25 21.37 -0.26
N SER A 321 15.27 22.26 -0.30
CA SER A 321 14.22 22.32 0.71
C SER A 321 13.25 21.15 0.58
N ILE A 322 12.61 20.76 1.67
CA ILE A 322 11.57 19.72 1.66
C ILE A 322 10.46 19.99 0.63
N TYR A 323 10.16 21.27 0.46
CA TYR A 323 9.16 21.75 -0.48
C TYR A 323 9.55 21.41 -1.94
N GLN A 324 10.81 21.69 -2.31
CA GLN A 324 11.34 21.38 -3.65
C GLN A 324 11.34 19.86 -3.89
N ILE A 325 11.67 19.06 -2.88
CA ILE A 325 11.68 17.60 -2.94
C ILE A 325 10.27 17.06 -3.21
N VAL A 326 9.29 17.47 -2.40
CA VAL A 326 7.90 17.03 -2.55
C VAL A 326 7.32 17.45 -3.89
N LYS A 327 7.57 18.70 -4.30
CA LYS A 327 7.16 19.22 -5.61
C LYS A 327 7.75 18.38 -6.75
N LYS A 328 9.05 18.08 -6.69
CA LYS A 328 9.74 17.27 -7.70
C LYS A 328 9.16 15.87 -7.81
N GLU A 329 8.86 15.21 -6.68
CA GLU A 329 8.24 13.89 -6.70
C GLU A 329 6.85 13.91 -7.35
N ILE A 330 6.02 14.91 -7.05
CA ILE A 330 4.68 15.03 -7.64
C ILE A 330 4.74 15.34 -9.15
N GLU A 331 5.65 16.21 -9.57
CA GLU A 331 5.72 16.64 -10.97
C GLU A 331 6.35 15.59 -11.89
N ILE A 332 7.46 15.02 -11.47
CA ILE A 332 8.29 14.13 -12.30
C ILE A 332 8.71 12.83 -11.63
N GLY A 333 8.30 12.61 -10.37
CA GLY A 333 8.65 11.41 -9.62
C GLY A 333 7.96 10.15 -10.13
N GLU A 334 8.54 9.03 -9.76
CA GLU A 334 8.16 7.70 -10.23
C GLU A 334 7.56 6.83 -9.12
N SER A 335 7.49 7.34 -7.86
CA SER A 335 7.17 6.52 -6.70
C SER A 335 5.74 6.72 -6.20
N TRP A 336 5.36 7.95 -5.88
CA TRP A 336 4.08 8.26 -5.25
C TRP A 336 2.88 8.04 -6.16
N LEU A 337 3.08 8.24 -7.47
CA LEU A 337 2.03 8.08 -8.49
C LEU A 337 2.17 6.78 -9.30
N ARG A 338 2.97 5.82 -8.82
CA ARG A 338 3.13 4.52 -9.44
C ARG A 338 1.91 3.64 -9.19
N ILE A 339 1.09 3.48 -10.19
CA ILE A 339 -0.15 2.68 -10.14
C ILE A 339 -0.09 1.53 -11.16
N ARG A 340 -1.05 0.61 -11.11
CA ARG A 340 -1.13 -0.54 -12.03
C ARG A 340 -1.72 -0.15 -13.40
N ASN A 341 -1.12 0.84 -14.06
CA ASN A 341 -1.55 1.37 -15.36
C ASN A 341 -0.74 0.86 -16.56
N GLN A 342 0.18 -0.08 -16.34
CA GLN A 342 0.99 -0.71 -17.39
C GLN A 342 0.56 -2.15 -17.60
N LYS A 343 0.84 -2.70 -18.81
CA LYS A 343 0.60 -4.12 -19.10
C LYS A 343 1.45 -5.02 -18.20
N PRO A 344 0.91 -6.16 -17.75
CA PRO A 344 -0.43 -6.70 -18.03
C PRO A 344 -1.55 -6.13 -17.15
N CYS A 345 -1.23 -5.36 -16.11
CA CYS A 345 -2.18 -4.93 -15.08
C CYS A 345 -3.25 -3.96 -15.59
N CYS A 346 -2.92 -3.05 -16.52
CA CYS A 346 -3.91 -2.12 -17.08
C CYS A 346 -5.05 -2.83 -17.82
N ASP A 347 -4.79 -4.05 -18.25
CA ASP A 347 -5.76 -4.93 -18.92
C ASP A 347 -6.37 -5.97 -17.99
N CYS A 348 -6.02 -5.98 -16.70
CA CYS A 348 -6.48 -6.96 -15.74
C CYS A 348 -7.86 -6.61 -15.16
N LEU A 349 -8.72 -7.62 -15.03
CA LEU A 349 -10.03 -7.51 -14.42
C LEU A 349 -9.96 -7.01 -12.96
N TYR A 350 -8.85 -7.29 -12.28
CA TYR A 350 -8.62 -6.98 -10.88
C TYR A 350 -7.78 -5.71 -10.65
N GLN A 351 -7.51 -4.92 -11.69
CA GLN A 351 -6.59 -3.79 -11.66
C GLN A 351 -6.73 -2.90 -10.41
N TYR A 352 -7.96 -2.52 -10.08
CA TYR A 352 -8.22 -1.55 -9.01
C TYR A 352 -8.53 -2.17 -7.64
N ILE A 353 -8.80 -3.46 -7.60
CA ILE A 353 -8.92 -4.18 -6.33
C ILE A 353 -7.60 -4.82 -5.90
N CYS A 354 -6.66 -5.03 -6.85
CA CYS A 354 -5.32 -5.51 -6.57
C CYS A 354 -4.53 -4.52 -5.70
N PRO A 355 -3.60 -4.95 -4.82
CA PRO A 355 -2.68 -4.05 -4.12
C PRO A 355 -1.91 -3.13 -5.07
N SER A 356 -1.48 -1.97 -4.57
CA SER A 356 -0.57 -1.08 -5.31
C SER A 356 0.72 -1.81 -5.71
N PRO A 357 1.41 -1.38 -6.78
CA PRO A 357 2.72 -1.94 -7.11
C PRO A 357 3.68 -1.82 -5.93
N SER A 358 4.30 -2.92 -5.53
CA SER A 358 5.20 -3.03 -4.39
C SER A 358 6.66 -2.78 -4.77
N ASP A 359 7.54 -2.61 -3.78
CA ASP A 359 8.97 -2.54 -4.03
C ASP A 359 9.54 -3.87 -4.52
N LEU A 360 8.89 -4.99 -4.18
CA LEU A 360 9.25 -6.30 -4.70
C LEU A 360 9.06 -6.37 -6.23
N ASP A 361 7.98 -5.77 -6.78
CA ASP A 361 7.79 -5.63 -8.24
C ASP A 361 9.00 -4.93 -8.89
N LEU A 362 9.55 -3.89 -8.25
CA LEU A 362 10.73 -3.17 -8.74
C LEU A 362 12.01 -4.00 -8.66
N MET A 363 12.24 -4.66 -7.52
CA MET A 363 13.44 -5.46 -7.30
C MET A 363 13.52 -6.67 -8.24
N ILE A 364 12.39 -7.30 -8.52
CA ILE A 364 12.29 -8.43 -9.45
C ILE A 364 12.30 -7.95 -10.91
N GLY A 365 11.91 -6.69 -11.17
CA GLY A 365 11.79 -6.14 -12.52
C GLY A 365 10.53 -6.62 -13.25
N GLN A 366 9.49 -7.04 -12.52
CA GLN A 366 8.19 -7.45 -13.06
C GLN A 366 7.11 -6.47 -12.64
N LEU A 367 6.20 -6.14 -13.56
CA LEU A 367 5.11 -5.19 -13.29
C LEU A 367 3.94 -5.82 -12.53
N ASN A 368 3.95 -7.13 -12.36
CA ASN A 368 2.93 -7.88 -11.63
C ASN A 368 3.54 -9.10 -10.93
N LEU A 369 3.23 -9.23 -9.65
CA LEU A 369 3.58 -10.40 -8.86
C LEU A 369 2.30 -11.16 -8.52
N CYS A 370 1.74 -11.84 -9.52
CA CYS A 370 0.53 -12.63 -9.37
C CYS A 370 0.51 -13.84 -10.33
N THR A 371 -0.31 -14.83 -9.98
CA THR A 371 -0.56 -16.01 -10.79
C THR A 371 -1.84 -15.90 -11.64
N VAL A 372 -2.48 -14.72 -11.61
CA VAL A 372 -3.69 -14.46 -12.39
C VAL A 372 -3.32 -14.43 -13.87
N ASN A 373 -3.76 -15.45 -14.59
CA ASN A 373 -3.57 -15.54 -16.02
C ASN A 373 -4.45 -14.50 -16.73
N ASN A 374 -3.85 -13.51 -17.32
CA ASN A 374 -4.47 -12.65 -18.31
C ASN A 374 -4.54 -13.41 -19.64
N LYS A 375 -5.47 -14.38 -19.73
CA LYS A 375 -5.83 -15.06 -20.96
C LYS A 375 -6.71 -14.18 -21.83
#